data_3d6b71e91b6386c9ee38a6d81283a5b6
#
_entry.id   3d6b71e91b6386c9ee38a6d81283a5b6
#
_cell.length_a   1.000
_cell.length_b   1.000
_cell.length_c   1.000
_cell.angle_alpha   90.00
_cell.angle_beta   90.00
_cell.angle_gamma   90.00
#
_symmetry.space_group_name_H-M   'P 1'
#
loop_
_entity.id
_entity.type
_entity.pdbx_description
1 polymer ?
#
loop_
_entity_poly.entity_id
_entity_poly.type
_entity_poly.pdbx_seq_one_letter_code
_entity_poly.pdbx_strand_id
1 'polypeptide(L)'
;MAVHLVFLYDKNVKYSVNAVVASIDRLEGIRVHLAKGIEDLVTVSSTVRSRGFKCISAISLLTTMLASNGFYEVLKSTVNKLKNMGCITVCGGPHPSGDPLGTLSFFNFDYAFVGEAEESFKEFVLAVRDGLDPRSSKGLAYLENGGKFVYTGRRKPISLDDHDPFPYWRGIFGPVEITRGCPYGCFYCQVSYIHGFQYRHRSVDKIVFYVEEYMKRGGRDVRFLSPDSLAYGARSATREVNIGSVEELLSNVRSIVEKHGGRVFLGSFPSEVRPEHVTSEVMRVLKKYISNKAIIVGAQSGSQRLLKAIKRQHSVDDVVNAVKTIREWGFVPVVDLIVGFPGENPE
;
A
#
# COMPACT_ATOMS: atom_id res chain seq x y z
N MET A 1 16.78 15.87 -21.63
CA MET A 1 15.63 15.36 -22.41
C MET A 1 14.58 14.88 -21.40
N ALA A 2 13.29 15.18 -21.59
CA ALA A 2 12.25 14.76 -20.65
C ALA A 2 12.11 13.24 -20.60
N VAL A 3 11.89 12.69 -19.39
CA VAL A 3 11.56 11.29 -19.15
C VAL A 3 10.06 11.16 -18.93
N HIS A 4 9.42 10.31 -19.70
CA HIS A 4 8.01 10.00 -19.59
C HIS A 4 7.85 8.67 -18.86
N LEU A 5 7.08 8.69 -17.78
CA LEU A 5 6.75 7.53 -16.95
C LEU A 5 5.31 7.13 -17.26
N VAL A 6 5.11 5.89 -17.68
CA VAL A 6 3.78 5.36 -17.98
C VAL A 6 3.46 4.26 -16.97
N PHE A 7 2.57 4.57 -16.03
CA PHE A 7 2.15 3.61 -14.99
C PHE A 7 0.90 2.86 -15.41
N LEU A 8 0.90 1.54 -15.21
CA LEU A 8 -0.34 0.78 -15.19
C LEU A 8 -1.15 1.21 -13.95
N TYR A 9 -2.28 1.87 -14.18
CA TYR A 9 -3.14 2.41 -13.13
C TYR A 9 -4.42 1.59 -12.99
N ASP A 10 -4.29 0.45 -12.31
CA ASP A 10 -5.38 -0.48 -12.04
C ASP A 10 -5.97 -0.27 -10.64
N LYS A 11 -7.26 -0.60 -10.49
CA LYS A 11 -7.99 -0.46 -9.21
C LYS A 11 -7.34 -1.21 -8.03
N ASN A 12 -6.66 -2.32 -8.31
CA ASN A 12 -6.05 -3.17 -7.27
C ASN A 12 -4.75 -2.59 -6.71
N VAL A 13 -4.04 -1.76 -7.49
CA VAL A 13 -2.71 -1.22 -7.14
C VAL A 13 -2.66 0.30 -7.04
N LYS A 14 -3.79 0.99 -7.23
CA LYS A 14 -3.84 2.45 -7.30
C LYS A 14 -3.22 3.15 -6.08
N TYR A 15 -3.32 2.59 -4.88
CA TYR A 15 -2.77 3.23 -3.68
C TYR A 15 -1.24 3.25 -3.68
N SER A 16 -0.60 2.13 -4.04
CA SER A 16 0.85 2.06 -4.18
C SER A 16 1.36 2.93 -5.33
N VAL A 17 0.65 2.94 -6.47
CA VAL A 17 0.99 3.80 -7.60
C VAL A 17 0.86 5.28 -7.21
N ASN A 18 -0.21 5.66 -6.49
CA ASN A 18 -0.41 7.04 -6.02
C ASN A 18 0.75 7.55 -5.17
N ALA A 19 1.24 6.75 -4.21
CA ALA A 19 2.37 7.12 -3.35
C ALA A 19 3.66 7.33 -4.16
N VAL A 20 3.96 6.42 -5.10
CA VAL A 20 5.13 6.55 -5.97
C VAL A 20 4.99 7.74 -6.93
N VAL A 21 3.83 7.94 -7.52
CA VAL A 21 3.57 9.11 -8.39
C VAL A 21 3.72 10.40 -7.61
N ALA A 22 3.22 10.47 -6.38
CA ALA A 22 3.34 11.66 -5.54
C ALA A 22 4.80 12.04 -5.28
N SER A 23 5.72 11.08 -5.20
CA SER A 23 7.14 11.33 -4.95
C SER A 23 7.93 11.88 -6.16
N ILE A 24 7.37 11.77 -7.38
CA ILE A 24 8.11 12.08 -8.62
C ILE A 24 7.42 13.08 -9.55
N ASP A 25 6.10 13.26 -9.42
CA ASP A 25 5.29 13.99 -10.41
C ASP A 25 5.64 15.46 -10.57
N ARG A 26 6.18 16.08 -9.52
CA ARG A 26 6.61 17.50 -9.53
C ARG A 26 8.09 17.71 -9.87
N LEU A 27 8.82 16.63 -10.19
CA LEU A 27 10.23 16.74 -10.56
C LEU A 27 10.37 17.35 -11.96
N GLU A 28 11.32 18.27 -12.07
CA GLU A 28 11.63 18.89 -13.37
C GLU A 28 12.11 17.85 -14.39
N GLY A 29 11.61 17.99 -15.62
CA GLY A 29 11.96 17.06 -16.70
C GLY A 29 11.24 15.71 -16.63
N ILE A 30 10.31 15.51 -15.71
CA ILE A 30 9.51 14.30 -15.56
C ILE A 30 8.07 14.55 -16.03
N ARG A 31 7.49 13.57 -16.72
CA ARG A 31 6.09 13.57 -17.17
C ARG A 31 5.45 12.22 -16.82
N VAL A 32 4.40 12.26 -16.00
CA VAL A 32 3.70 11.05 -15.55
C VAL A 32 2.39 10.86 -16.29
N HIS A 33 2.20 9.65 -16.82
CA HIS A 33 0.98 9.16 -17.48
C HIS A 33 0.41 7.99 -16.65
N LEU A 34 -0.91 7.97 -16.49
CA LEU A 34 -1.64 6.93 -15.78
C LEU A 34 -2.52 6.16 -16.79
N ALA A 35 -2.07 4.99 -17.18
CA ALA A 35 -2.72 4.14 -18.19
C ALA A 35 -3.80 3.25 -17.55
N LYS A 36 -5.01 3.30 -18.09
CA LYS A 36 -6.19 2.60 -17.55
C LYS A 36 -6.31 1.15 -18.07
N GLY A 37 -5.22 0.40 -17.98
CA GLY A 37 -5.17 -0.99 -18.43
C GLY A 37 -3.97 -1.27 -19.33
N ILE A 38 -3.79 -2.53 -19.69
CA ILE A 38 -2.63 -3.02 -20.45
C ILE A 38 -2.56 -2.42 -21.86
N GLU A 39 -3.69 -2.33 -22.56
CA GLU A 39 -3.73 -1.77 -23.91
C GLU A 39 -3.38 -0.28 -23.91
N ASP A 40 -3.90 0.47 -22.96
CA ASP A 40 -3.60 1.88 -22.81
C ASP A 40 -2.11 2.10 -22.41
N LEU A 41 -1.56 1.24 -21.53
CA LEU A 41 -0.15 1.25 -21.19
C LEU A 41 0.74 1.11 -22.44
N VAL A 42 0.42 0.16 -23.31
CA VAL A 42 1.14 -0.08 -24.56
C VAL A 42 1.01 1.10 -25.52
N THR A 43 -0.21 1.62 -25.70
CA THR A 43 -0.52 2.72 -26.62
C THR A 43 0.19 4.02 -26.20
N VAL A 44 0.11 4.39 -24.92
CA VAL A 44 0.77 5.59 -24.40
C VAL A 44 2.29 5.44 -24.49
N SER A 45 2.85 4.28 -24.13
CA SER A 45 4.29 4.01 -24.24
C SER A 45 4.78 4.10 -25.68
N SER A 46 4.03 3.55 -26.64
CA SER A 46 4.32 3.65 -28.07
C SER A 46 4.32 5.12 -28.54
N THR A 47 3.33 5.88 -28.13
CA THR A 47 3.22 7.32 -28.46
C THR A 47 4.41 8.12 -27.89
N VAL A 48 4.84 7.81 -26.67
CA VAL A 48 6.01 8.44 -26.05
C VAL A 48 7.27 8.15 -26.86
N ARG A 49 7.47 6.89 -27.24
CA ARG A 49 8.66 6.46 -27.99
C ARG A 49 8.68 6.99 -29.42
N SER A 50 7.55 7.01 -30.12
CA SER A 50 7.46 7.56 -31.49
C SER A 50 7.81 9.05 -31.55
N ARG A 51 7.64 9.78 -30.45
CA ARG A 51 8.03 11.19 -30.30
C ARG A 51 9.50 11.39 -29.86
N GLY A 52 10.28 10.31 -29.74
CA GLY A 52 11.71 10.35 -29.38
C GLY A 52 12.01 10.57 -27.90
N PHE A 53 11.02 10.53 -27.00
CA PHE A 53 11.25 10.71 -25.57
C PHE A 53 11.78 9.44 -24.89
N LYS A 54 12.53 9.61 -23.78
CA LYS A 54 12.85 8.49 -22.87
C LYS A 54 11.54 7.98 -22.23
N CYS A 55 11.34 6.66 -22.25
CA CYS A 55 10.15 6.00 -21.75
C CYS A 55 10.51 5.00 -20.64
N ILE A 56 9.83 5.11 -19.50
CA ILE A 56 9.85 4.11 -18.44
C ILE A 56 8.40 3.62 -18.26
N SER A 57 8.16 2.33 -18.48
CA SER A 57 6.85 1.71 -18.25
C SER A 57 6.87 0.97 -16.91
N ALA A 58 6.00 1.38 -15.99
CA ALA A 58 6.00 0.96 -14.59
C ALA A 58 4.73 0.17 -14.23
N ILE A 59 4.90 -1.01 -13.65
CA ILE A 59 3.81 -1.92 -13.27
C ILE A 59 3.95 -2.32 -11.80
N SER A 60 2.92 -2.04 -10.99
CA SER A 60 2.84 -2.56 -9.63
C SER A 60 2.13 -3.91 -9.65
N LEU A 61 2.68 -4.91 -8.94
CA LEU A 61 2.20 -6.29 -8.96
C LEU A 61 1.83 -6.79 -7.55
N LEU A 62 0.60 -7.29 -7.45
CA LEU A 62 0.16 -8.14 -6.34
C LEU A 62 0.22 -9.61 -6.78
N THR A 63 0.59 -10.52 -5.89
CA THR A 63 0.60 -11.96 -6.17
C THR A 63 -0.79 -12.46 -6.61
N THR A 64 -1.85 -11.93 -6.02
CA THR A 64 -3.25 -12.25 -6.36
C THR A 64 -3.63 -11.86 -7.79
N MET A 65 -3.01 -10.85 -8.39
CA MET A 65 -3.25 -10.49 -9.80
C MET A 65 -2.72 -11.58 -10.74
N LEU A 66 -1.60 -12.18 -10.38
CA LEU A 66 -0.97 -13.25 -11.18
C LEU A 66 -1.79 -14.56 -11.14
N ALA A 67 -2.58 -14.77 -10.09
CA ALA A 67 -3.49 -15.91 -10.00
C ALA A 67 -4.74 -15.78 -10.90
N SER A 68 -4.97 -14.61 -11.51
CA SER A 68 -6.08 -14.41 -12.43
C SER A 68 -5.81 -15.08 -13.76
N ASN A 69 -6.81 -15.81 -14.31
CA ASN A 69 -6.67 -16.54 -15.56
C ASN A 69 -6.14 -15.67 -16.70
N GLY A 70 -5.05 -16.08 -17.32
CA GLY A 70 -4.44 -15.44 -18.48
C GLY A 70 -3.68 -14.13 -18.20
N PHE A 71 -3.73 -13.55 -17.00
CA PHE A 71 -3.02 -12.30 -16.72
C PHE A 71 -1.49 -12.48 -16.80
N TYR A 72 -1.02 -13.63 -16.45
CA TYR A 72 0.39 -14.00 -16.43
C TYR A 72 1.04 -13.95 -17.84
N GLU A 73 0.38 -14.59 -18.82
CA GLU A 73 0.83 -14.59 -20.22
C GLU A 73 0.70 -13.20 -20.85
N VAL A 74 -0.39 -12.51 -20.57
CA VAL A 74 -0.63 -11.13 -21.03
C VAL A 74 0.45 -10.20 -20.50
N LEU A 75 0.79 -10.29 -19.21
CA LEU A 75 1.83 -9.47 -18.60
C LEU A 75 3.20 -9.72 -19.26
N LYS A 76 3.60 -10.99 -19.42
CA LYS A 76 4.87 -11.36 -20.05
C LYS A 76 4.97 -10.83 -21.50
N SER A 77 3.92 -11.04 -22.29
CA SER A 77 3.85 -10.53 -23.65
C SER A 77 3.94 -8.99 -23.69
N THR A 78 3.23 -8.32 -22.77
CA THR A 78 3.24 -6.86 -22.66
C THR A 78 4.63 -6.31 -22.34
N VAL A 79 5.31 -6.88 -21.35
CA VAL A 79 6.66 -6.44 -20.97
C VAL A 79 7.62 -6.58 -22.16
N ASN A 80 7.61 -7.70 -22.87
CA ASN A 80 8.42 -7.90 -24.06
C ASN A 80 8.11 -6.88 -25.16
N LYS A 81 6.83 -6.57 -25.39
CA LYS A 81 6.40 -5.56 -26.35
C LYS A 81 6.92 -4.17 -25.99
N LEU A 82 6.84 -3.77 -24.72
CA LEU A 82 7.33 -2.50 -24.22
C LEU A 82 8.87 -2.37 -24.36
N LYS A 83 9.62 -3.45 -24.06
CA LYS A 83 11.07 -3.48 -24.29
C LYS A 83 11.44 -3.35 -25.75
N ASN A 84 10.73 -4.06 -26.64
CA ASN A 84 10.97 -3.98 -28.09
C ASN A 84 10.71 -2.58 -28.66
N MET A 85 9.86 -1.78 -28.00
CA MET A 85 9.65 -0.36 -28.32
C MET A 85 10.78 0.54 -27.77
N GLY A 86 11.72 0.00 -26.98
CA GLY A 86 12.80 0.74 -26.34
C GLY A 86 12.38 1.47 -25.06
N CYS A 87 11.29 1.07 -24.39
CA CYS A 87 11.00 1.51 -23.04
C CYS A 87 11.83 0.73 -22.02
N ILE A 88 12.27 1.39 -20.95
CA ILE A 88 12.75 0.73 -19.75
C ILE A 88 11.53 0.18 -19.03
N THR A 89 11.52 -1.10 -18.70
CA THR A 89 10.40 -1.75 -18.02
C THR A 89 10.73 -2.00 -16.56
N VAL A 90 9.88 -1.49 -15.66
CA VAL A 90 10.10 -1.63 -14.22
C VAL A 90 8.87 -2.20 -13.52
N CYS A 91 9.10 -2.99 -12.48
CA CYS A 91 8.03 -3.48 -11.62
C CYS A 91 8.31 -3.18 -10.15
N GLY A 92 7.26 -3.16 -9.35
CA GLY A 92 7.31 -2.97 -7.90
C GLY A 92 6.07 -3.54 -7.22
N GLY A 93 5.98 -3.35 -5.92
CA GLY A 93 4.86 -3.84 -5.12
C GLY A 93 5.14 -5.15 -4.39
N PRO A 94 4.12 -5.76 -3.76
CA PRO A 94 4.30 -6.94 -2.91
C PRO A 94 4.90 -8.14 -3.60
N HIS A 95 4.50 -8.45 -4.84
CA HIS A 95 5.03 -9.63 -5.54
C HIS A 95 6.52 -9.52 -5.85
N PRO A 96 7.02 -8.47 -6.53
CA PRO A 96 8.46 -8.30 -6.76
C PRO A 96 9.28 -8.13 -5.48
N SER A 97 8.67 -7.61 -4.40
CA SER A 97 9.35 -7.52 -3.10
C SER A 97 9.54 -8.87 -2.43
N GLY A 98 8.65 -9.83 -2.67
CA GLY A 98 8.75 -11.19 -2.17
C GLY A 98 9.60 -12.12 -3.04
N ASP A 99 9.53 -11.96 -4.36
CA ASP A 99 10.28 -12.76 -5.34
C ASP A 99 10.81 -11.89 -6.49
N PRO A 100 11.86 -11.10 -6.25
CA PRO A 100 12.43 -10.25 -7.29
C PRO A 100 13.11 -11.06 -8.40
N LEU A 101 13.80 -12.16 -8.07
CA LEU A 101 14.48 -13.00 -9.05
C LEU A 101 13.48 -13.68 -10.00
N GLY A 102 12.46 -14.35 -9.46
CA GLY A 102 11.42 -14.99 -10.27
C GLY A 102 10.68 -13.98 -11.13
N THR A 103 10.34 -12.81 -10.57
CA THR A 103 9.68 -11.74 -11.33
C THR A 103 10.50 -11.26 -12.53
N LEU A 104 11.78 -10.98 -12.33
CA LEU A 104 12.69 -10.53 -13.40
C LEU A 104 12.90 -11.61 -14.45
N SER A 105 13.21 -12.83 -14.03
CA SER A 105 13.53 -13.95 -14.93
C SER A 105 12.32 -14.36 -15.76
N PHE A 106 11.15 -14.41 -15.15
CA PHE A 106 9.96 -14.91 -15.81
C PHE A 106 9.28 -13.89 -16.72
N PHE A 107 9.09 -12.64 -16.21
CA PHE A 107 8.39 -11.59 -16.96
C PHE A 107 9.32 -10.73 -17.82
N ASN A 108 10.64 -10.89 -17.67
CA ASN A 108 11.67 -10.16 -18.42
C ASN A 108 11.66 -8.63 -18.18
N PHE A 109 11.29 -8.16 -16.99
CA PHE A 109 11.49 -6.76 -16.62
C PHE A 109 12.97 -6.39 -16.58
N ASP A 110 13.30 -5.14 -16.88
CA ASP A 110 14.66 -4.63 -16.74
C ASP A 110 15.03 -4.45 -15.26
N TYR A 111 14.08 -3.96 -14.44
CA TYR A 111 14.31 -3.70 -13.03
C TYR A 111 13.08 -4.03 -12.16
N ALA A 112 13.34 -4.46 -10.92
CA ALA A 112 12.34 -4.66 -9.89
C ALA A 112 12.67 -3.83 -8.65
N PHE A 113 11.70 -3.08 -8.14
CA PHE A 113 11.82 -2.34 -6.88
C PHE A 113 11.36 -3.21 -5.73
N VAL A 114 12.21 -3.37 -4.72
CA VAL A 114 12.02 -4.23 -3.55
C VAL A 114 11.83 -3.36 -2.31
N GLY A 115 10.68 -3.47 -1.67
CA GLY A 115 10.31 -2.65 -0.51
C GLY A 115 9.61 -1.34 -0.87
N GLU A 116 9.91 -0.28 -0.11
CA GLU A 116 9.35 1.06 -0.34
C GLU A 116 10.05 1.73 -1.51
N ALA A 117 9.27 2.22 -2.46
CA ALA A 117 9.80 2.69 -3.74
C ALA A 117 9.87 4.22 -3.87
N GLU A 118 9.30 4.99 -2.96
CA GLU A 118 9.18 6.45 -3.09
C GLU A 118 10.55 7.11 -3.37
N GLU A 119 11.55 6.84 -2.54
CA GLU A 119 12.90 7.39 -2.73
C GLU A 119 13.74 6.59 -3.75
N SER A 120 13.60 5.25 -3.76
CA SER A 120 14.35 4.42 -4.70
C SER A 120 13.97 4.70 -6.14
N PHE A 121 12.68 4.87 -6.41
CA PHE A 121 12.19 5.17 -7.74
C PHE A 121 12.51 6.60 -8.17
N LYS A 122 12.46 7.55 -7.24
CA LYS A 122 12.87 8.93 -7.47
C LYS A 122 14.35 9.03 -7.89
N GLU A 123 15.27 8.38 -7.16
CA GLU A 123 16.69 8.31 -7.52
C GLU A 123 16.89 7.67 -8.89
N PHE A 124 16.22 6.54 -9.14
CA PHE A 124 16.27 5.83 -10.41
C PHE A 124 15.84 6.73 -11.58
N VAL A 125 14.71 7.40 -11.45
CA VAL A 125 14.15 8.28 -12.50
C VAL A 125 15.06 9.46 -12.78
N LEU A 126 15.62 10.07 -11.73
CA LEU A 126 16.58 11.17 -11.85
C LEU A 126 17.86 10.71 -12.56
N ALA A 127 18.41 9.54 -12.22
CA ALA A 127 19.57 9.00 -12.90
C ALA A 127 19.29 8.74 -14.39
N VAL A 128 18.15 8.17 -14.74
CA VAL A 128 17.75 7.97 -16.14
C VAL A 128 17.59 9.31 -16.86
N ARG A 129 16.99 10.33 -16.21
CA ARG A 129 16.85 11.68 -16.78
C ARG A 129 18.21 12.26 -17.14
N ASP A 130 19.14 12.18 -16.22
CA ASP A 130 20.45 12.82 -16.32
C ASP A 130 21.47 11.97 -17.12
N GLY A 131 21.06 10.80 -17.61
CA GLY A 131 21.92 9.89 -18.40
C GLY A 131 22.96 9.14 -17.56
N LEU A 132 22.71 9.06 -16.24
CA LEU A 132 23.54 8.32 -15.28
C LEU A 132 23.06 6.86 -15.17
N ASP A 133 23.92 6.01 -14.58
CA ASP A 133 23.55 4.62 -14.31
C ASP A 133 22.55 4.52 -13.14
N PRO A 134 21.30 4.08 -13.38
CA PRO A 134 20.29 3.99 -12.33
C PRO A 134 20.52 2.81 -11.37
N ARG A 135 21.47 1.91 -11.64
CA ARG A 135 21.77 0.72 -10.83
C ARG A 135 22.40 1.01 -9.48
N SER A 136 22.81 2.26 -9.25
CA SER A 136 23.27 2.74 -7.94
C SER A 136 22.15 2.93 -6.91
N SER A 137 20.88 3.01 -7.34
CA SER A 137 19.73 3.20 -6.46
C SER A 137 19.56 2.02 -5.51
N LYS A 138 19.37 2.27 -4.21
CA LYS A 138 19.05 1.23 -3.21
C LYS A 138 17.63 0.69 -3.38
N GLY A 139 17.40 -0.58 -3.01
CA GLY A 139 16.10 -1.23 -3.16
C GLY A 139 15.81 -1.70 -4.59
N LEU A 140 16.82 -1.76 -5.46
CA LEU A 140 16.70 -2.15 -6.85
C LEU A 140 17.23 -3.58 -7.06
N ALA A 141 16.52 -4.38 -7.84
CA ALA A 141 16.97 -5.68 -8.32
C ALA A 141 16.95 -5.72 -9.85
N TYR A 142 17.92 -6.41 -10.45
CA TYR A 142 18.04 -6.58 -11.91
C TYR A 142 18.89 -7.82 -12.25
N LEU A 143 18.84 -8.20 -13.52
CA LEU A 143 19.74 -9.23 -14.06
C LEU A 143 20.84 -8.57 -14.88
N GLU A 144 22.10 -8.90 -14.58
CA GLU A 144 23.25 -8.55 -15.42
C GLU A 144 23.33 -9.46 -16.67
N ASN A 145 24.18 -9.07 -17.61
CA ASN A 145 24.50 -9.92 -18.75
C ASN A 145 24.93 -11.32 -18.28
N GLY A 146 24.32 -12.34 -18.89
CA GLY A 146 24.53 -13.73 -18.48
C GLY A 146 23.56 -14.21 -17.38
N GLY A 147 22.56 -13.41 -16.99
CA GLY A 147 21.51 -13.82 -16.07
C GLY A 147 21.87 -13.74 -14.59
N LYS A 148 23.01 -13.14 -14.23
CA LYS A 148 23.41 -12.99 -12.83
C LYS A 148 22.47 -12.00 -12.11
N PHE A 149 21.83 -12.47 -11.05
CA PHE A 149 20.95 -11.65 -10.21
C PHE A 149 21.76 -10.69 -9.33
N VAL A 150 21.35 -9.43 -9.33
CA VAL A 150 21.89 -8.37 -8.47
C VAL A 150 20.76 -7.72 -7.68
N TYR A 151 20.97 -7.55 -6.39
CA TYR A 151 20.12 -6.76 -5.51
C TYR A 151 20.98 -5.71 -4.79
N THR A 152 20.64 -4.45 -4.94
CA THR A 152 21.45 -3.32 -4.42
C THR A 152 21.32 -3.11 -2.91
N GLY A 153 20.57 -3.98 -2.24
CA GLY A 153 20.34 -3.94 -0.81
C GLY A 153 19.15 -3.08 -0.40
N ARG A 154 18.62 -3.35 0.79
CA ARG A 154 17.43 -2.69 1.32
C ARG A 154 17.70 -1.21 1.62
N ARG A 155 16.74 -0.35 1.30
CA ARG A 155 16.71 1.04 1.73
C ARG A 155 16.16 1.13 3.16
N LYS A 156 16.58 2.15 3.90
CA LYS A 156 15.94 2.49 5.19
C LYS A 156 14.48 2.90 4.94
N PRO A 157 13.56 2.52 5.83
CA PRO A 157 12.17 2.95 5.75
C PRO A 157 12.04 4.48 5.73
N ILE A 158 11.12 5.00 4.92
CA ILE A 158 10.87 6.44 4.80
C ILE A 158 10.11 6.99 6.01
N SER A 159 10.22 8.31 6.25
CA SER A 159 9.27 9.06 7.09
C SER A 159 7.99 9.31 6.30
N LEU A 160 6.82 9.04 6.87
CA LEU A 160 5.55 9.25 6.18
C LEU A 160 5.24 10.74 5.99
N ASP A 161 5.72 11.60 6.87
CA ASP A 161 5.47 13.04 6.78
C ASP A 161 6.25 13.72 5.66
N ASP A 162 7.33 13.09 5.19
CA ASP A 162 8.16 13.62 4.10
C ASP A 162 7.61 13.21 2.71
N HIS A 163 6.60 12.35 2.66
CA HIS A 163 6.03 11.82 1.42
C HIS A 163 4.50 11.94 1.39
N ASP A 164 3.99 12.51 0.31
CA ASP A 164 2.54 12.58 0.09
C ASP A 164 1.97 11.18 -0.20
N PRO A 165 0.80 10.80 0.35
CA PRO A 165 0.19 9.49 0.12
C PRO A 165 -0.43 9.36 -1.29
N PHE A 166 -0.69 10.47 -1.94
CA PHE A 166 -1.26 10.56 -3.29
C PHE A 166 -1.02 11.95 -3.89
N PRO A 167 -1.04 12.09 -5.24
CA PRO A 167 -0.84 13.36 -5.92
C PRO A 167 -2.12 14.22 -5.89
N TYR A 168 -2.44 14.80 -4.72
CA TYR A 168 -3.67 15.60 -4.48
C TYR A 168 -3.79 16.80 -5.41
N TRP A 169 -2.66 17.35 -5.90
CA TRP A 169 -2.65 18.45 -6.89
C TRP A 169 -3.24 18.04 -8.25
N ARG A 170 -3.26 16.74 -8.56
CA ARG A 170 -3.94 16.18 -9.74
C ARG A 170 -5.44 15.90 -9.50
N GLY A 171 -5.97 16.19 -8.31
CA GLY A 171 -7.32 15.77 -7.93
C GLY A 171 -7.43 14.25 -7.67
N ILE A 172 -6.30 13.57 -7.48
CA ILE A 172 -6.26 12.13 -7.19
C ILE A 172 -6.14 11.96 -5.69
N PHE A 173 -7.11 11.25 -5.11
CA PHE A 173 -7.21 10.97 -3.70
C PHE A 173 -7.40 9.47 -3.45
N GLY A 174 -7.11 9.05 -2.24
CA GLY A 174 -7.32 7.71 -1.72
C GLY A 174 -7.52 7.74 -0.21
N PRO A 175 -7.62 6.59 0.44
CA PRO A 175 -7.50 6.54 1.89
C PRO A 175 -6.18 7.18 2.33
N VAL A 176 -6.24 8.01 3.37
CA VAL A 176 -5.02 8.62 3.91
C VAL A 176 -4.24 7.57 4.69
N GLU A 177 -3.00 7.29 4.27
CA GLU A 177 -2.13 6.39 5.00
C GLU A 177 -1.67 7.04 6.31
N ILE A 178 -2.17 6.52 7.43
CA ILE A 178 -1.89 7.03 8.77
C ILE A 178 -0.76 6.27 9.48
N THR A 179 -0.58 4.99 9.11
CA THR A 179 0.43 4.11 9.72
C THR A 179 0.99 3.14 8.68
N ARG A 180 2.30 2.96 8.68
CA ARG A 180 3.01 1.99 7.83
C ARG A 180 3.98 1.15 8.66
N GLY A 181 4.23 -0.11 8.20
CA GLY A 181 5.01 -1.10 8.94
C GLY A 181 4.15 -1.82 9.99
N CYS A 182 4.61 -2.98 10.46
CA CYS A 182 3.87 -3.77 11.45
C CYS A 182 4.82 -4.65 12.26
N PRO A 183 4.81 -4.56 13.59
CA PRO A 183 5.75 -5.32 14.43
C PRO A 183 5.41 -6.80 14.61
N TYR A 184 4.22 -7.24 14.20
CA TYR A 184 3.73 -8.60 14.49
C TYR A 184 4.36 -9.70 13.63
N GLY A 185 4.67 -9.46 12.35
CA GLY A 185 5.34 -10.43 11.49
C GLY A 185 4.56 -11.71 11.24
N CYS A 186 3.24 -11.64 11.08
CA CYS A 186 2.41 -12.79 10.75
C CYS A 186 2.90 -13.46 9.47
N PHE A 187 2.98 -14.79 9.42
CA PHE A 187 3.61 -15.53 8.32
C PHE A 187 2.94 -15.36 6.95
N TYR A 188 1.65 -15.08 6.91
CA TYR A 188 0.92 -14.85 5.66
C TYR A 188 1.01 -13.40 5.16
N CYS A 189 1.49 -12.47 6.00
CA CYS A 189 1.41 -11.04 5.74
C CYS A 189 2.76 -10.46 5.32
N GLN A 190 2.81 -9.82 4.16
CA GLN A 190 4.02 -9.20 3.65
C GLN A 190 4.32 -7.81 4.26
N VAL A 191 3.39 -7.18 4.98
CA VAL A 191 3.52 -5.80 5.47
C VAL A 191 4.80 -5.59 6.29
N SER A 192 5.07 -6.46 7.27
CA SER A 192 6.28 -6.36 8.11
C SER A 192 7.57 -6.53 7.30
N TYR A 193 7.55 -7.43 6.31
CA TYR A 193 8.71 -7.74 5.48
C TYR A 193 9.00 -6.66 4.45
N ILE A 194 7.97 -6.02 3.90
CA ILE A 194 8.11 -4.93 2.94
C ILE A 194 8.44 -3.61 3.64
N HIS A 195 7.67 -3.27 4.68
CA HIS A 195 7.67 -1.94 5.29
C HIS A 195 8.40 -1.86 6.65
N GLY A 196 8.91 -3.00 7.16
CA GLY A 196 9.63 -3.06 8.44
C GLY A 196 8.74 -3.46 9.62
N PHE A 197 9.43 -3.92 10.68
CA PHE A 197 8.83 -4.45 11.92
C PHE A 197 8.59 -3.37 12.98
N GLN A 198 8.36 -2.13 12.55
CA GLN A 198 8.04 -1.01 13.42
C GLN A 198 6.91 -0.18 12.82
N TYR A 199 6.02 0.28 13.65
CA TYR A 199 5.04 1.27 13.24
C TYR A 199 5.71 2.62 12.98
N ARG A 200 5.34 3.26 11.91
CA ARG A 200 5.63 4.65 11.58
C ARG A 200 4.32 5.35 11.29
N HIS A 201 4.08 6.46 11.96
CA HIS A 201 2.83 7.18 11.87
C HIS A 201 3.04 8.48 11.11
N ARG A 202 2.02 8.86 10.35
CA ARG A 202 1.90 10.21 9.82
C ARG A 202 1.38 11.11 10.94
N SER A 203 1.90 12.34 11.05
CA SER A 203 1.40 13.31 12.03
C SER A 203 -0.04 13.70 11.79
N VAL A 204 -0.75 14.08 12.85
CA VAL A 204 -2.14 14.54 12.77
C VAL A 204 -2.26 15.74 11.82
N ASP A 205 -1.32 16.68 11.87
CA ASP A 205 -1.31 17.87 11.01
C ASP A 205 -1.25 17.51 9.52
N LYS A 206 -0.41 16.53 9.15
CA LYS A 206 -0.32 16.06 7.76
C LYS A 206 -1.60 15.33 7.33
N ILE A 207 -2.18 14.52 8.21
CA ILE A 207 -3.45 13.82 7.92
C ILE A 207 -4.56 14.84 7.71
N VAL A 208 -4.68 15.81 8.60
CA VAL A 208 -5.63 16.92 8.53
C VAL A 208 -5.49 17.69 7.21
N PHE A 209 -4.28 18.03 6.83
CA PHE A 209 -4.01 18.69 5.54
C PHE A 209 -4.58 17.92 4.34
N TYR A 210 -4.36 16.59 4.25
CA TYR A 210 -4.89 15.80 3.13
C TYR A 210 -6.40 15.64 3.19
N VAL A 211 -6.98 15.57 4.38
CA VAL A 211 -8.43 15.55 4.57
C VAL A 211 -9.04 16.86 4.10
N GLU A 212 -8.48 18.01 4.48
CA GLU A 212 -8.93 19.33 4.02
C GLU A 212 -8.87 19.46 2.50
N GLU A 213 -7.76 19.07 1.88
CA GLU A 213 -7.59 19.09 0.43
C GLU A 213 -8.62 18.21 -0.29
N TYR A 214 -8.94 17.05 0.30
CA TYR A 214 -10.00 16.17 -0.20
C TYR A 214 -11.39 16.81 -0.08
N MET A 215 -11.71 17.35 1.10
CA MET A 215 -13.01 17.98 1.36
C MET A 215 -13.25 19.23 0.51
N LYS A 216 -12.22 20.08 0.32
CA LYS A 216 -12.27 21.27 -0.59
C LYS A 216 -12.63 20.91 -2.03
N ARG A 217 -12.34 19.67 -2.46
CA ARG A 217 -12.65 19.17 -3.81
C ARG A 217 -13.93 18.32 -3.86
N GLY A 218 -14.81 18.46 -2.88
CA GLY A 218 -16.11 17.79 -2.84
C GLY A 218 -16.06 16.35 -2.33
N GLY A 219 -14.97 15.95 -1.67
CA GLY A 219 -14.87 14.67 -0.98
C GLY A 219 -15.93 14.51 0.10
N ARG A 220 -16.33 13.26 0.39
CA ARG A 220 -17.37 12.98 1.41
C ARG A 220 -16.93 11.93 2.42
N ASP A 221 -16.28 10.89 1.99
CA ASP A 221 -15.97 9.71 2.80
C ASP A 221 -14.48 9.64 3.07
N VAL A 222 -14.05 10.08 4.23
CA VAL A 222 -12.67 9.97 4.69
C VAL A 222 -12.42 8.57 5.21
N ARG A 223 -11.43 7.89 4.63
CA ARG A 223 -10.95 6.57 5.02
C ARG A 223 -9.46 6.61 5.28
N PHE A 224 -8.99 5.67 6.08
CA PHE A 224 -7.58 5.57 6.43
C PHE A 224 -6.98 4.25 5.93
N LEU A 225 -5.67 4.27 5.66
CA LEU A 225 -4.88 3.09 5.36
C LEU A 225 -3.89 2.86 6.50
N SER A 226 -3.95 1.66 7.07
CA SER A 226 -3.12 1.23 8.18
C SER A 226 -3.07 -0.31 8.20
N PRO A 227 -2.00 -0.94 8.66
CA PRO A 227 -1.96 -2.39 8.88
C PRO A 227 -2.89 -2.85 10.02
N ASP A 228 -3.24 -1.93 10.90
CA ASP A 228 -4.21 -2.07 11.98
C ASP A 228 -4.73 -0.68 12.31
N SER A 229 -6.03 -0.48 12.17
CA SER A 229 -6.67 0.83 12.34
C SER A 229 -6.48 1.43 13.74
N LEU A 230 -6.36 0.59 14.76
CA LEU A 230 -6.24 1.01 16.17
C LEU A 230 -4.78 1.14 16.65
N ALA A 231 -3.81 0.83 15.78
CA ALA A 231 -2.40 0.95 16.12
C ALA A 231 -1.83 2.38 16.03
N TYR A 232 -2.64 3.39 15.70
CA TYR A 232 -2.15 4.76 15.59
C TYR A 232 -1.58 5.26 16.92
N GLY A 233 -0.35 5.77 16.88
CA GLY A 233 0.40 6.21 18.08
C GLY A 233 1.08 5.08 18.87
N ALA A 234 0.97 3.81 18.45
CA ALA A 234 1.70 2.71 19.07
C ALA A 234 3.16 2.67 18.59
N ARG A 235 4.12 2.35 19.46
CA ARG A 235 5.55 2.26 19.12
C ARG A 235 6.00 0.84 18.78
N SER A 236 5.31 -0.16 19.30
CA SER A 236 5.68 -1.58 19.19
C SER A 236 4.42 -2.46 19.16
N ALA A 237 4.60 -3.77 19.03
CA ALA A 237 3.52 -4.72 19.27
C ALA A 237 3.03 -4.59 20.72
N THR A 238 1.75 -4.36 20.88
CA THR A 238 1.09 -4.18 22.17
C THR A 238 -0.36 -4.59 22.09
N ARG A 239 -0.93 -5.00 23.22
CA ARG A 239 -2.39 -5.21 23.35
C ARG A 239 -3.12 -3.93 23.73
N GLU A 240 -2.39 -2.91 24.14
CA GLU A 240 -2.95 -1.62 24.56
C GLU A 240 -2.99 -0.65 23.39
N VAL A 241 -4.15 -0.04 23.18
CA VAL A 241 -4.34 1.03 22.21
C VAL A 241 -3.92 2.35 22.83
N ASN A 242 -3.17 3.16 22.09
CA ASN A 242 -2.93 4.55 22.47
C ASN A 242 -4.20 5.39 22.22
N ILE A 243 -5.14 5.31 23.16
CA ILE A 243 -6.47 5.92 23.05
C ILE A 243 -6.36 7.42 22.84
N GLY A 244 -5.43 8.08 23.53
CA GLY A 244 -5.21 9.52 23.37
C GLY A 244 -4.85 9.90 21.94
N SER A 245 -3.92 9.18 21.32
CA SER A 245 -3.54 9.44 19.92
C SER A 245 -4.66 9.12 18.94
N VAL A 246 -5.44 8.06 19.16
CA VAL A 246 -6.59 7.72 18.32
C VAL A 246 -7.69 8.78 18.46
N GLU A 247 -7.99 9.24 19.67
CA GLU A 247 -9.00 10.28 19.91
C GLU A 247 -8.56 11.63 19.33
N GLU A 248 -7.28 12.01 19.48
CA GLU A 248 -6.71 13.21 18.89
C GLU A 248 -6.87 13.20 17.36
N LEU A 249 -6.45 12.11 16.70
CA LEU A 249 -6.60 11.94 15.24
C LEU A 249 -8.07 12.09 14.83
N LEU A 250 -8.95 11.33 15.44
CA LEU A 250 -10.36 11.29 15.04
C LEU A 250 -11.10 12.60 15.33
N SER A 251 -10.81 13.27 16.44
CA SER A 251 -11.45 14.56 16.77
C SER A 251 -11.04 15.65 15.79
N ASN A 252 -9.75 15.73 15.43
CA ASN A 252 -9.27 16.71 14.46
C ASN A 252 -9.87 16.48 13.07
N VAL A 253 -9.85 15.22 12.60
CA VAL A 253 -10.44 14.88 11.30
C VAL A 253 -11.96 15.12 11.30
N ARG A 254 -12.66 14.72 12.35
CA ARG A 254 -14.13 14.89 12.46
C ARG A 254 -14.53 16.36 12.39
N SER A 255 -13.80 17.24 13.07
CA SER A 255 -14.08 18.68 13.08
C SER A 255 -14.06 19.32 11.68
N ILE A 256 -13.22 18.80 10.77
CA ILE A 256 -13.14 19.26 9.39
C ILE A 256 -14.27 18.65 8.56
N VAL A 257 -14.43 17.33 8.66
CA VAL A 257 -15.36 16.57 7.83
C VAL A 257 -16.81 17.00 8.09
N GLU A 258 -17.19 17.32 9.33
CA GLU A 258 -18.51 17.83 9.67
C GLU A 258 -18.86 19.15 9.00
N LYS A 259 -17.92 20.08 8.90
CA LYS A 259 -18.12 21.37 8.22
C LYS A 259 -18.51 21.22 6.75
N HIS A 260 -18.19 20.06 6.16
CA HIS A 260 -18.49 19.74 4.77
C HIS A 260 -19.60 18.68 4.61
N GLY A 261 -20.28 18.29 5.68
CA GLY A 261 -21.32 17.25 5.65
C GLY A 261 -20.82 15.87 5.27
N GLY A 262 -19.54 15.58 5.51
CA GLY A 262 -18.90 14.33 5.17
C GLY A 262 -18.96 13.26 6.28
N ARG A 263 -18.28 12.15 6.08
CA ARG A 263 -18.26 10.98 6.96
C ARG A 263 -16.83 10.49 7.21
N VAL A 264 -16.56 9.99 8.41
CA VAL A 264 -15.25 9.42 8.82
C VAL A 264 -15.40 7.93 9.05
N PHE A 265 -14.48 7.14 8.50
CA PHE A 265 -14.47 5.68 8.62
C PHE A 265 -13.11 5.18 9.12
N LEU A 266 -13.09 4.44 10.24
CA LEU A 266 -11.94 3.77 10.81
C LEU A 266 -12.35 2.33 11.20
N GLY A 267 -11.46 1.34 11.08
CA GLY A 267 -11.81 -0.06 11.35
C GLY A 267 -12.77 -0.65 10.30
N SER A 268 -12.69 -0.19 9.05
CA SER A 268 -13.42 -0.73 7.90
C SER A 268 -12.54 -0.62 6.66
N PHE A 269 -12.88 -1.33 5.58
CA PHE A 269 -12.06 -1.32 4.36
C PHE A 269 -11.51 0.09 4.01
N PRO A 270 -10.21 0.25 3.74
CA PRO A 270 -9.21 -0.82 3.49
C PRO A 270 -8.41 -1.29 4.71
N SER A 271 -8.80 -0.98 5.92
CA SER A 271 -8.05 -1.31 7.14
C SER A 271 -8.94 -1.95 8.18
N GLU A 272 -8.58 -3.14 8.64
CA GLU A 272 -9.23 -3.88 9.73
C GLU A 272 -8.72 -3.44 11.12
N VAL A 273 -9.36 -3.93 12.18
CA VAL A 273 -8.84 -3.85 13.55
C VAL A 273 -8.35 -5.22 14.03
N ARG A 274 -7.35 -5.22 14.88
CA ARG A 274 -6.96 -6.43 15.62
C ARG A 274 -7.94 -6.69 16.74
N PRO A 275 -8.37 -7.96 16.98
CA PRO A 275 -9.41 -8.26 17.95
C PRO A 275 -9.03 -7.86 19.38
N GLU A 276 -7.75 -8.04 19.78
CA GLU A 276 -7.27 -7.69 21.11
C GLU A 276 -7.26 -6.19 21.40
N HIS A 277 -7.40 -5.35 20.38
CA HIS A 277 -7.50 -3.89 20.50
C HIS A 277 -8.94 -3.39 20.71
N VAL A 278 -9.93 -4.26 20.56
CA VAL A 278 -11.34 -3.90 20.72
C VAL A 278 -11.74 -3.97 22.17
N THR A 279 -11.73 -2.83 22.83
CA THR A 279 -12.20 -2.66 24.23
C THR A 279 -13.37 -1.70 24.29
N SER A 280 -14.15 -1.73 25.38
CA SER A 280 -15.25 -0.77 25.58
C SER A 280 -14.77 0.69 25.58
N GLU A 281 -13.56 0.96 26.07
CA GLU A 281 -13.00 2.30 26.06
C GLU A 281 -12.69 2.78 24.65
N VAL A 282 -12.08 1.93 23.81
CA VAL A 282 -11.85 2.20 22.39
C VAL A 282 -13.17 2.41 21.65
N MET A 283 -14.16 1.52 21.88
CA MET A 283 -15.46 1.64 21.22
C MET A 283 -16.23 2.92 21.61
N ARG A 284 -16.04 3.40 22.82
CA ARG A 284 -16.59 4.71 23.25
C ARG A 284 -16.03 5.86 22.39
N VAL A 285 -14.72 5.87 22.13
CA VAL A 285 -14.08 6.85 21.25
C VAL A 285 -14.58 6.70 19.82
N LEU A 286 -14.59 5.48 19.28
CA LEU A 286 -15.06 5.23 17.92
C LEU A 286 -16.52 5.70 17.75
N LYS A 287 -17.41 5.36 18.67
CA LYS A 287 -18.83 5.76 18.61
C LYS A 287 -19.04 7.26 18.52
N LYS A 288 -18.16 8.03 19.11
CA LYS A 288 -18.23 9.50 19.11
C LYS A 288 -17.83 10.11 17.76
N TYR A 289 -16.86 9.53 17.05
CA TYR A 289 -16.21 10.21 15.93
C TYR A 289 -16.42 9.56 14.56
N ILE A 290 -16.71 8.25 14.49
CA ILE A 290 -16.81 7.54 13.21
C ILE A 290 -18.26 7.40 12.73
N SER A 291 -18.41 7.21 11.43
CA SER A 291 -19.70 7.06 10.75
C SER A 291 -19.97 5.60 10.34
N ASN A 292 -19.17 4.67 10.82
CA ASN A 292 -19.29 3.25 10.50
C ASN A 292 -20.62 2.65 10.95
N LYS A 293 -21.17 1.72 10.16
CA LYS A 293 -22.19 0.77 10.60
C LYS A 293 -21.58 -0.55 11.06
N ALA A 294 -20.41 -0.89 10.50
CA ALA A 294 -19.70 -2.13 10.79
C ALA A 294 -18.22 -1.88 11.12
N ILE A 295 -17.65 -2.75 11.93
CA ILE A 295 -16.22 -2.82 12.25
C ILE A 295 -15.68 -4.15 11.74
N ILE A 296 -14.59 -4.11 10.98
CA ILE A 296 -13.94 -5.30 10.42
C ILE A 296 -12.86 -5.78 11.39
N VAL A 297 -12.96 -7.03 11.81
CA VAL A 297 -12.04 -7.67 12.75
C VAL A 297 -11.20 -8.72 12.01
N GLY A 298 -9.90 -8.55 11.99
CA GLY A 298 -8.97 -9.50 11.40
C GLY A 298 -8.73 -10.72 12.31
N ALA A 299 -9.65 -11.66 12.36
CA ALA A 299 -9.53 -12.89 13.13
C ALA A 299 -8.60 -13.89 12.49
N GLN A 300 -8.67 -14.05 11.18
CA GLN A 300 -7.88 -14.93 10.31
C GLN A 300 -8.16 -16.43 10.48
N SER A 301 -8.40 -16.94 11.70
CA SER A 301 -8.77 -18.33 11.95
C SER A 301 -9.55 -18.47 13.26
N GLY A 302 -10.44 -19.44 13.32
CA GLY A 302 -11.12 -19.92 14.55
C GLY A 302 -10.30 -20.96 15.32
N SER A 303 -9.14 -21.39 14.83
CA SER A 303 -8.27 -22.38 15.47
C SER A 303 -7.12 -21.74 16.22
N GLN A 304 -7.05 -21.92 17.54
CA GLN A 304 -5.95 -21.43 18.37
C GLN A 304 -4.59 -22.02 17.92
N ARG A 305 -4.58 -23.26 17.47
CA ARG A 305 -3.40 -23.94 16.92
C ARG A 305 -2.88 -23.19 15.67
N LEU A 306 -3.79 -22.86 14.74
CA LEU A 306 -3.42 -22.14 13.52
C LEU A 306 -2.99 -20.71 13.83
N LEU A 307 -3.70 -19.97 14.68
CA LEU A 307 -3.30 -18.61 15.09
C LEU A 307 -1.87 -18.58 15.64
N LYS A 308 -1.50 -19.58 16.47
CA LYS A 308 -0.14 -19.72 16.98
C LYS A 308 0.86 -20.03 15.85
N ALA A 309 0.52 -20.98 14.95
CA ALA A 309 1.38 -21.38 13.84
C ALA A 309 1.68 -20.23 12.88
N ILE A 310 0.68 -19.39 12.57
CA ILE A 310 0.83 -18.23 11.69
C ILE A 310 1.34 -16.96 12.41
N LYS A 311 1.69 -17.08 13.68
CA LYS A 311 2.17 -15.97 14.54
C LYS A 311 1.20 -14.77 14.62
N ARG A 312 -0.10 -15.06 14.75
CA ARG A 312 -1.10 -13.98 14.77
C ARG A 312 -1.11 -13.20 16.10
N GLN A 313 -0.64 -13.77 17.20
CA GLN A 313 -0.45 -13.16 18.51
C GLN A 313 -1.73 -12.70 19.24
N HIS A 314 -2.91 -13.10 18.79
CA HIS A 314 -4.17 -13.01 19.53
C HIS A 314 -4.79 -14.41 19.68
N SER A 315 -5.75 -14.53 20.57
CA SER A 315 -6.49 -15.76 20.84
C SER A 315 -7.87 -15.79 20.16
N VAL A 316 -8.49 -16.97 20.11
CA VAL A 316 -9.89 -17.09 19.69
C VAL A 316 -10.79 -16.32 20.65
N ASP A 317 -10.50 -16.33 21.96
CA ASP A 317 -11.26 -15.57 22.95
C ASP A 317 -11.21 -14.07 22.71
N ASP A 318 -10.06 -13.53 22.25
CA ASP A 318 -9.97 -12.12 21.84
C ASP A 318 -10.96 -11.81 20.73
N VAL A 319 -11.12 -12.71 19.75
CA VAL A 319 -12.09 -12.54 18.65
C VAL A 319 -13.52 -12.55 19.17
N VAL A 320 -13.85 -13.52 20.02
CA VAL A 320 -15.19 -13.63 20.62
C VAL A 320 -15.53 -12.40 21.44
N ASN A 321 -14.59 -11.93 22.26
CA ASN A 321 -14.76 -10.72 23.08
C ASN A 321 -14.91 -9.46 22.20
N ALA A 322 -14.10 -9.32 21.15
CA ALA A 322 -14.22 -8.22 20.20
C ALA A 322 -15.62 -8.18 19.55
N VAL A 323 -16.12 -9.34 19.09
CA VAL A 323 -17.45 -9.43 18.48
C VAL A 323 -18.56 -9.03 19.46
N LYS A 324 -18.49 -9.48 20.71
CA LYS A 324 -19.45 -9.08 21.76
C LYS A 324 -19.40 -7.58 22.00
N THR A 325 -18.20 -7.04 22.25
CA THR A 325 -18.00 -5.62 22.54
C THR A 325 -18.49 -4.73 21.39
N ILE A 326 -18.18 -5.08 20.13
CA ILE A 326 -18.66 -4.34 18.95
C ILE A 326 -20.19 -4.28 18.91
N ARG A 327 -20.87 -5.41 19.19
CA ARG A 327 -22.34 -5.49 19.23
C ARG A 327 -22.95 -4.65 20.36
N GLU A 328 -22.36 -4.71 21.54
CA GLU A 328 -22.80 -3.92 22.71
C GLU A 328 -22.79 -2.41 22.42
N TRP A 329 -21.82 -1.96 21.60
CA TRP A 329 -21.72 -0.55 21.16
C TRP A 329 -22.59 -0.21 19.94
N GLY A 330 -23.40 -1.17 19.46
CA GLY A 330 -24.36 -0.96 18.37
C GLY A 330 -23.74 -0.92 16.97
N PHE A 331 -22.57 -1.57 16.78
CA PHE A 331 -21.99 -1.80 15.49
C PHE A 331 -22.20 -3.25 15.03
N VAL A 332 -22.07 -3.50 13.72
CA VAL A 332 -22.06 -4.85 13.15
C VAL A 332 -20.60 -5.33 13.08
N PRO A 333 -20.23 -6.42 13.78
CA PRO A 333 -18.92 -7.01 13.59
C PRO A 333 -18.87 -7.78 12.27
N VAL A 334 -17.85 -7.51 11.46
CA VAL A 334 -17.50 -8.28 10.27
C VAL A 334 -16.17 -8.97 10.55
N VAL A 335 -16.11 -10.28 10.39
CA VAL A 335 -14.95 -11.08 10.79
C VAL A 335 -14.27 -11.63 9.54
N ASP A 336 -13.02 -11.24 9.33
CA ASP A 336 -12.21 -11.72 8.21
C ASP A 336 -11.50 -13.04 8.59
N LEU A 337 -11.69 -14.05 7.74
CA LEU A 337 -11.06 -15.37 7.84
C LEU A 337 -10.23 -15.65 6.58
N ILE A 338 -9.12 -16.35 6.78
CA ILE A 338 -8.27 -16.87 5.70
C ILE A 338 -8.39 -18.39 5.72
N VAL A 339 -8.69 -18.98 4.57
CA VAL A 339 -8.83 -20.41 4.37
C VAL A 339 -7.67 -20.92 3.51
N GLY A 340 -7.18 -22.13 3.79
CA GLY A 340 -6.13 -22.79 3.02
C GLY A 340 -4.72 -22.60 3.59
N PHE A 341 -4.59 -22.35 4.88
CA PHE A 341 -3.27 -22.39 5.52
C PHE A 341 -2.65 -23.79 5.46
N PRO A 342 -1.34 -23.91 5.24
CA PRO A 342 -0.66 -25.21 5.33
C PRO A 342 -0.92 -25.88 6.68
N GLY A 343 -1.40 -27.13 6.66
CA GLY A 343 -1.76 -27.88 7.85
C GLY A 343 -3.10 -27.49 8.49
N GLU A 344 -3.94 -26.76 7.77
CA GLU A 344 -5.33 -26.53 8.16
C GLU A 344 -6.15 -27.82 8.00
N ASN A 345 -6.97 -28.13 9.00
CA ASN A 345 -7.90 -29.26 9.00
C ASN A 345 -9.34 -28.71 9.07
N PRO A 346 -10.35 -29.50 8.61
CA PRO A 346 -11.75 -29.08 8.67
C PRO A 346 -12.35 -28.90 10.07
N GLU A 347 -11.62 -29.24 11.14
CA GLU A 347 -12.05 -29.17 12.54
C GLU A 347 -12.10 -27.75 13.08
#